data_c75ee64412716caa1ea920f0b88b35f2
#
_entry.id   c75ee64412716caa1ea920f0b88b35f2
#
_cell.length_a   1.000
_cell.length_b   1.000
_cell.length_c   1.000
_cell.angle_alpha   90.00
_cell.angle_beta   90.00
_cell.angle_gamma   90.00
#
_symmetry.space_group_name_H-M   'P 1'
#
loop_
_entity.id
_entity.type
_entity.pdbx_description
1 polymer ?
#
loop_
_entity_poly.entity_id
_entity_poly.type
_entity_poly.pdbx_seq_one_letter_code
_entity_poly.pdbx_strand_id
1 'polypeptide(L)'
;MGYRWVRMSSMKVIVCVKQIPDPALPGELDSSTNTLKRDGKLILDESDSYGVEMALQLVDAAGGGEVALVSMAPNDEMSGMRTALAMGAAQGLLVSDPALAGSDALTTAKVLAAAVQRLGGADLVLAGTESSDGYTGTVPEQMAEVLGLPSVTFAKKVTVDGSTLKVDRQTEAGYDEVTCPLPALVSVTAGVVEPRYPSFKGIMAAKSKPVETVTAGDLGVTPVGWEGAGQAVASVEEAPAREAGTIIEDDGESFGKIVEYLETIKVI
;
A
#
# COMPACT_ATOMS: atom_id res chain seq x y z
N MET A 1 40.56 2.33 -16.45
CA MET A 1 40.01 2.61 -15.12
C MET A 1 38.81 1.69 -14.93
N GLY A 2 38.95 0.62 -14.12
CA GLY A 2 37.90 -0.34 -13.90
C GLY A 2 36.87 0.26 -12.93
N TYR A 3 35.61 0.36 -13.36
CA TYR A 3 34.50 0.65 -12.48
C TYR A 3 34.36 -0.49 -11.46
N ARG A 4 34.72 -0.18 -10.22
CA ARG A 4 34.50 -1.09 -9.09
C ARG A 4 33.01 -1.03 -8.76
N TRP A 5 32.24 -2.02 -9.17
CA TRP A 5 30.85 -2.21 -8.78
C TRP A 5 30.80 -2.32 -7.25
N VAL A 6 30.33 -1.28 -6.57
CA VAL A 6 30.00 -1.38 -5.15
C VAL A 6 28.69 -2.13 -5.10
N ARG A 7 28.77 -3.43 -4.86
CA ARG A 7 27.60 -4.26 -4.53
C ARG A 7 27.09 -3.72 -3.18
N MET A 8 25.86 -3.26 -3.11
CA MET A 8 25.23 -2.99 -1.82
C MET A 8 25.29 -4.29 -1.03
N SER A 9 25.90 -4.26 0.14
CA SER A 9 26.11 -5.48 0.95
C SER A 9 24.82 -5.97 1.61
N SER A 10 23.80 -5.13 1.71
CA SER A 10 22.46 -5.43 2.20
C SER A 10 21.53 -4.29 1.81
N MET A 11 20.27 -4.57 1.50
CA MET A 11 19.26 -3.59 1.15
C MET A 11 18.20 -3.53 2.24
N LYS A 12 17.86 -2.33 2.71
CA LYS A 12 16.75 -2.13 3.65
C LYS A 12 15.55 -1.56 2.92
N VAL A 13 14.45 -2.31 2.91
CA VAL A 13 13.18 -1.86 2.33
C VAL A 13 12.15 -1.73 3.44
N ILE A 14 11.44 -0.60 3.49
CA ILE A 14 10.29 -0.41 4.38
C ILE A 14 9.03 -0.41 3.54
N VAL A 15 8.04 -1.18 3.95
CA VAL A 15 6.74 -1.28 3.25
C VAL A 15 5.65 -0.70 4.14
N CYS A 16 4.88 0.23 3.60
CA CYS A 16 3.64 0.70 4.23
C CYS A 16 2.58 -0.36 4.04
N VAL A 17 1.92 -0.76 5.13
CA VAL A 17 0.83 -1.74 5.09
C VAL A 17 -0.37 -1.22 5.86
N LYS A 18 -1.56 -1.49 5.36
CA LYS A 18 -2.82 -1.06 5.96
C LYS A 18 -3.69 -2.25 6.31
N GLN A 19 -4.37 -2.15 7.43
CA GLN A 19 -5.43 -3.06 7.80
C GLN A 19 -6.76 -2.43 7.44
N ILE A 20 -7.57 -3.13 6.69
CA ILE A 20 -8.86 -2.69 6.19
C ILE A 20 -9.97 -3.62 6.66
N PRO A 21 -11.22 -3.15 6.77
CA PRO A 21 -12.36 -4.03 6.93
C PRO A 21 -12.38 -5.09 5.82
N ASP A 22 -12.78 -6.32 6.17
CA ASP A 22 -12.84 -7.43 5.24
C ASP A 22 -13.81 -7.09 4.07
N PRO A 23 -13.35 -6.92 2.82
CA PRO A 23 -14.19 -6.51 1.69
C PRO A 23 -15.23 -7.57 1.29
N ALA A 24 -15.13 -8.79 1.83
CA ALA A 24 -16.18 -9.80 1.67
C ALA A 24 -17.44 -9.48 2.50
N LEU A 25 -17.35 -8.54 3.42
CA LEU A 25 -18.47 -8.07 4.24
C LEU A 25 -18.93 -6.68 3.77
N PRO A 26 -20.23 -6.36 3.87
CA PRO A 26 -20.73 -5.02 3.57
C PRO A 26 -20.02 -3.98 4.45
N GLY A 27 -19.49 -2.92 3.83
CA GLY A 27 -18.98 -1.78 4.57
C GLY A 27 -20.11 -1.00 5.25
N GLU A 28 -19.90 -0.62 6.50
CA GLU A 28 -20.82 0.24 7.24
C GLU A 28 -20.20 1.61 7.49
N LEU A 29 -21.00 2.65 7.39
CA LEU A 29 -20.60 4.02 7.70
C LEU A 29 -21.10 4.42 9.08
N ASP A 30 -20.28 5.19 9.78
CA ASP A 30 -20.72 5.97 10.93
C ASP A 30 -21.35 7.28 10.42
N SER A 31 -22.67 7.39 10.57
CA SER A 31 -23.42 8.54 10.08
C SER A 31 -23.11 9.86 10.81
N SER A 32 -22.48 9.80 11.98
CA SER A 32 -22.08 10.99 12.74
C SER A 32 -20.79 11.62 12.23
N THR A 33 -19.93 10.81 11.62
CA THR A 33 -18.60 11.21 11.12
C THR A 33 -18.43 11.03 9.62
N ASN A 34 -19.37 10.37 8.94
CA ASN A 34 -19.28 9.96 7.54
C ASN A 34 -18.02 9.12 7.24
N THR A 35 -17.55 8.35 8.20
CA THR A 35 -16.36 7.51 8.05
C THR A 35 -16.72 6.02 8.06
N LEU A 36 -15.89 5.22 7.42
CA LEU A 36 -16.03 3.78 7.43
C LEU A 36 -15.79 3.22 8.84
N LYS A 37 -16.71 2.40 9.34
CA LYS A 37 -16.55 1.67 10.59
C LYS A 37 -15.45 0.61 10.47
N ARG A 38 -14.64 0.48 11.51
CA ARG A 38 -13.46 -0.41 11.56
C ARG A 38 -13.45 -1.30 12.81
N ASP A 39 -14.61 -1.55 13.37
CA ASP A 39 -14.83 -2.35 14.59
C ASP A 39 -15.03 -3.84 14.31
N GLY A 40 -15.13 -4.21 13.03
CA GLY A 40 -15.23 -5.60 12.58
C GLY A 40 -13.87 -6.27 12.36
N LYS A 41 -13.90 -7.43 11.68
CA LYS A 41 -12.69 -8.12 11.27
C LYS A 41 -11.89 -7.28 10.30
N LEU A 42 -10.62 -7.03 10.62
CA LEU A 42 -9.67 -6.37 9.75
C LEU A 42 -8.73 -7.40 9.10
N ILE A 43 -8.34 -7.14 7.87
CA ILE A 43 -7.38 -7.94 7.11
C ILE A 43 -6.29 -7.03 6.52
N LEU A 44 -5.19 -7.60 6.07
CA LEU A 44 -4.21 -6.88 5.25
C LEU A 44 -4.87 -6.44 3.94
N ASP A 45 -4.68 -5.18 3.56
CA ASP A 45 -5.08 -4.72 2.23
C ASP A 45 -4.35 -5.56 1.17
N GLU A 46 -5.09 -6.10 0.20
CA GLU A 46 -4.52 -6.95 -0.84
C GLU A 46 -3.47 -6.19 -1.66
N SER A 47 -3.68 -4.90 -1.90
CA SER A 47 -2.73 -4.04 -2.61
C SER A 47 -1.36 -3.98 -1.94
N ASP A 48 -1.30 -4.05 -0.62
CA ASP A 48 -0.06 -4.02 0.14
C ASP A 48 0.71 -5.35 0.05
N SER A 49 0.03 -6.46 -0.20
CA SER A 49 0.67 -7.76 -0.43
C SER A 49 1.63 -7.73 -1.62
N TYR A 50 1.29 -6.96 -2.68
CA TYR A 50 2.18 -6.73 -3.83
C TYR A 50 3.44 -5.96 -3.42
N GLY A 51 3.28 -4.94 -2.57
CA GLY A 51 4.40 -4.15 -2.03
C GLY A 51 5.34 -5.01 -1.18
N VAL A 52 4.78 -5.85 -0.30
CA VAL A 52 5.56 -6.77 0.54
C VAL A 52 6.33 -7.79 -0.29
N GLU A 53 5.68 -8.41 -1.27
CA GLU A 53 6.33 -9.37 -2.16
C GLU A 53 7.43 -8.71 -3.00
N MET A 54 7.14 -7.51 -3.57
CA MET A 54 8.14 -6.76 -4.33
C MET A 54 9.37 -6.45 -3.48
N ALA A 55 9.17 -6.01 -2.23
CA ALA A 55 10.26 -5.76 -1.30
C ALA A 55 11.13 -7.01 -1.04
N LEU A 56 10.49 -8.16 -0.82
CA LEU A 56 11.19 -9.43 -0.58
C LEU A 56 12.01 -9.84 -1.80
N GLN A 57 11.46 -9.72 -3.01
CA GLN A 57 12.19 -10.04 -4.24
C GLN A 57 13.37 -9.10 -4.48
N LEU A 58 13.22 -7.80 -4.21
CA LEU A 58 14.30 -6.83 -4.35
C LEU A 58 15.46 -7.10 -3.36
N VAL A 59 15.13 -7.42 -2.12
CA VAL A 59 16.13 -7.78 -1.10
C VAL A 59 16.85 -9.07 -1.48
N ASP A 60 16.12 -10.08 -1.98
CA ASP A 60 16.72 -11.34 -2.45
C ASP A 60 17.64 -11.09 -3.66
N ALA A 61 17.21 -10.27 -4.62
CA ALA A 61 18.01 -9.92 -5.79
C ALA A 61 19.27 -9.09 -5.45
N ALA A 62 19.20 -8.26 -4.41
CA ALA A 62 20.36 -7.52 -3.89
C ALA A 62 21.40 -8.42 -3.20
N GLY A 63 21.06 -9.66 -2.92
CA GLY A 63 21.92 -10.64 -2.24
C GLY A 63 21.78 -10.63 -0.72
N GLY A 64 20.72 -10.02 -0.21
CA GLY A 64 20.32 -9.98 1.19
C GLY A 64 19.97 -8.59 1.69
N GLY A 65 19.36 -8.55 2.86
CA GLY A 65 18.92 -7.31 3.48
C GLY A 65 17.73 -7.53 4.41
N GLU A 66 16.92 -6.51 4.58
CA GLU A 66 15.79 -6.52 5.50
C GLU A 66 14.57 -5.87 4.89
N VAL A 67 13.42 -6.50 5.09
CA VAL A 67 12.10 -5.90 4.85
C VAL A 67 11.45 -5.61 6.20
N ALA A 68 11.17 -4.34 6.48
CA ALA A 68 10.42 -3.89 7.64
C ALA A 68 9.06 -3.31 7.22
N LEU A 69 8.11 -3.31 8.14
CA LEU A 69 6.75 -2.83 7.89
C LEU A 69 6.45 -1.60 8.74
N VAL A 70 5.70 -0.66 8.20
CA VAL A 70 5.07 0.44 8.96
C VAL A 70 3.57 0.43 8.72
N SER A 71 2.81 0.67 9.78
CA SER A 71 1.34 0.76 9.72
C SER A 71 0.85 1.79 10.72
N MET A 72 -0.32 2.35 10.45
CA MET A 72 -0.99 3.32 11.29
C MET A 72 -2.42 2.87 11.54
N ALA A 73 -2.84 2.85 12.80
CA ALA A 73 -4.20 2.46 13.19
C ALA A 73 -4.64 3.20 14.45
N PRO A 74 -5.94 3.50 14.62
CA PRO A 74 -6.45 4.10 15.84
C PRO A 74 -6.59 3.10 16.99
N ASN A 75 -6.29 1.83 16.75
CA ASN A 75 -6.38 0.72 17.71
C ASN A 75 -5.16 -0.22 17.55
N ASP A 76 -4.97 -1.11 18.51
CA ASP A 76 -3.83 -2.05 18.57
C ASP A 76 -4.00 -3.29 17.68
N GLU A 77 -4.90 -3.27 16.72
CA GLU A 77 -5.15 -4.40 15.83
C GLU A 77 -3.93 -4.64 14.90
N MET A 78 -3.47 -5.88 14.83
CA MET A 78 -2.24 -6.28 14.12
C MET A 78 -2.43 -7.42 13.12
N SER A 79 -3.65 -7.90 12.89
CA SER A 79 -3.89 -9.09 12.06
C SER A 79 -3.31 -8.95 10.66
N GLY A 80 -3.51 -7.82 10.02
CA GLY A 80 -2.94 -7.51 8.70
C GLY A 80 -1.41 -7.44 8.73
N MET A 81 -0.84 -6.74 9.71
CA MET A 81 0.63 -6.68 9.87
C MET A 81 1.22 -8.07 10.13
N ARG A 82 0.57 -8.91 10.94
CA ARG A 82 1.02 -10.30 11.17
C ARG A 82 0.96 -11.13 9.89
N THR A 83 -0.01 -10.88 9.01
CA THR A 83 -0.06 -11.52 7.69
C THR A 83 1.14 -11.13 6.83
N ALA A 84 1.46 -9.84 6.75
CA ALA A 84 2.64 -9.36 6.01
C ALA A 84 3.97 -9.89 6.60
N LEU A 85 4.07 -9.96 7.93
CA LEU A 85 5.21 -10.60 8.61
C LEU A 85 5.32 -12.09 8.26
N ALA A 86 4.19 -12.80 8.10
CA ALA A 86 4.17 -14.20 7.73
C ALA A 86 4.62 -14.44 6.28
N MET A 87 4.46 -13.47 5.39
CA MET A 87 5.01 -13.49 4.02
C MET A 87 6.54 -13.46 4.02
N GLY A 88 7.19 -12.83 5.00
CA GLY A 88 8.64 -12.82 5.07
C GLY A 88 9.29 -11.59 5.71
N ALA A 89 8.57 -10.49 5.88
CA ALA A 89 9.10 -9.29 6.53
C ALA A 89 9.67 -9.62 7.91
N ALA A 90 10.75 -8.91 8.30
CA ALA A 90 11.52 -9.23 9.50
C ALA A 90 10.91 -8.63 10.77
N GLN A 91 10.40 -7.41 10.69
CA GLN A 91 9.87 -6.65 11.81
C GLN A 91 8.80 -5.65 11.36
N GLY A 92 8.10 -5.05 12.31
CA GLY A 92 7.13 -4.01 12.06
C GLY A 92 7.17 -2.89 13.09
N LEU A 93 6.65 -1.72 12.70
CA LEU A 93 6.32 -0.62 13.59
C LEU A 93 4.86 -0.24 13.36
N LEU A 94 4.06 -0.34 14.41
CA LEU A 94 2.66 0.08 14.42
C LEU A 94 2.55 1.41 15.16
N VAL A 95 2.08 2.44 14.47
CA VAL A 95 1.66 3.67 15.14
C VAL A 95 0.21 3.48 15.55
N SER A 96 -0.02 3.29 16.84
CA SER A 96 -1.34 3.02 17.41
C SER A 96 -1.72 4.11 18.44
N ASP A 97 -2.76 4.85 18.13
CA ASP A 97 -3.23 5.93 18.97
C ASP A 97 -4.70 6.23 18.62
N PRO A 98 -5.63 6.20 19.58
CA PRO A 98 -7.02 6.62 19.32
C PRO A 98 -7.13 8.03 18.72
N ALA A 99 -6.17 8.91 19.01
CA ALA A 99 -6.11 10.25 18.44
C ALA A 99 -5.92 10.28 16.92
N LEU A 100 -5.50 9.17 16.30
CA LEU A 100 -5.33 9.07 14.85
C LEU A 100 -6.66 9.01 14.08
N ALA A 101 -7.77 8.72 14.77
CA ALA A 101 -9.08 8.66 14.12
C ALA A 101 -9.42 9.99 13.44
N GLY A 102 -9.86 9.90 12.16
CA GLY A 102 -10.18 11.08 11.36
C GLY A 102 -9.00 11.74 10.65
N SER A 103 -7.79 11.19 10.76
CA SER A 103 -6.63 11.68 9.98
C SER A 103 -6.92 11.65 8.48
N ASP A 104 -6.64 12.75 7.80
CA ASP A 104 -6.64 12.82 6.34
C ASP A 104 -5.35 12.22 5.73
N ALA A 105 -5.26 12.26 4.40
CA ALA A 105 -4.10 11.71 3.69
C ALA A 105 -2.78 12.38 4.08
N LEU A 106 -2.77 13.70 4.24
CA LEU A 106 -1.55 14.43 4.61
C LEU A 106 -1.10 14.12 6.04
N THR A 107 -2.04 14.07 6.98
CA THR A 107 -1.74 13.69 8.36
C THR A 107 -1.24 12.24 8.43
N THR A 108 -1.87 11.33 7.69
CA THR A 108 -1.42 9.93 7.53
C THR A 108 0.01 9.86 6.97
N ALA A 109 0.29 10.62 5.92
CA ALA A 109 1.62 10.67 5.32
C ALA A 109 2.70 11.16 6.31
N LYS A 110 2.41 12.19 7.10
CA LYS A 110 3.33 12.69 8.15
C LYS A 110 3.62 11.62 9.21
N VAL A 111 2.60 10.90 9.68
CA VAL A 111 2.74 9.85 10.69
C VAL A 111 3.57 8.68 10.14
N LEU A 112 3.25 8.20 8.93
CA LEU A 112 4.00 7.10 8.30
C LEU A 112 5.43 7.50 7.95
N ALA A 113 5.67 8.73 7.50
CA ALA A 113 7.03 9.23 7.27
C ALA A 113 7.85 9.27 8.57
N ALA A 114 7.26 9.72 9.68
CA ALA A 114 7.90 9.69 10.98
C ALA A 114 8.18 8.26 11.47
N ALA A 115 7.29 7.30 11.17
CA ALA A 115 7.50 5.88 11.46
C ALA A 115 8.68 5.32 10.64
N VAL A 116 8.82 5.69 9.37
CA VAL A 116 9.99 5.32 8.54
C VAL A 116 11.28 5.89 9.14
N GLN A 117 11.27 7.13 9.59
CA GLN A 117 12.43 7.76 10.25
C GLN A 117 12.76 7.08 11.58
N ARG A 118 11.76 6.71 12.37
CA ARG A 118 11.93 5.96 13.65
C ARG A 118 12.65 4.63 13.44
N LEU A 119 12.39 3.94 12.33
CA LEU A 119 13.12 2.73 11.93
C LEU A 119 14.52 3.00 11.37
N GLY A 120 14.98 4.26 11.36
CA GLY A 120 16.30 4.67 10.86
C GLY A 120 16.36 4.87 9.34
N GLY A 121 15.23 5.06 8.68
CA GLY A 121 15.15 5.21 7.23
C GLY A 121 15.30 3.89 6.47
N ALA A 122 15.27 3.96 5.14
CA ALA A 122 15.39 2.83 4.22
C ALA A 122 16.12 3.24 2.95
N ASP A 123 16.66 2.27 2.21
CA ASP A 123 17.13 2.47 0.84
C ASP A 123 15.94 2.65 -0.11
N LEU A 124 14.82 1.95 0.18
CA LEU A 124 13.59 2.05 -0.57
C LEU A 124 12.38 1.97 0.36
N VAL A 125 11.42 2.89 0.17
CA VAL A 125 10.09 2.80 0.77
C VAL A 125 9.11 2.35 -0.30
N LEU A 126 8.32 1.32 -0.02
CA LEU A 126 7.25 0.84 -0.89
C LEU A 126 5.88 1.04 -0.25
N ALA A 127 4.90 1.34 -1.07
CA ALA A 127 3.50 1.40 -0.69
C ALA A 127 2.61 0.89 -1.82
N GLY A 128 1.39 0.46 -1.53
CA GLY A 128 0.35 0.35 -2.55
C GLY A 128 0.06 1.73 -3.16
N THR A 129 -0.48 1.79 -4.36
CA THR A 129 -0.87 3.05 -5.00
C THR A 129 -1.90 3.79 -4.14
N GLU A 130 -2.85 3.05 -3.60
CA GLU A 130 -3.91 3.54 -2.71
C GLU A 130 -4.43 2.41 -1.83
N SER A 131 -5.13 2.74 -0.76
CA SER A 131 -5.84 1.73 0.03
C SER A 131 -7.19 1.40 -0.60
N SER A 132 -7.57 0.12 -0.60
CA SER A 132 -8.81 -0.34 -1.22
C SER A 132 -10.08 0.00 -0.41
N ASP A 133 -9.94 0.63 0.75
CA ASP A 133 -11.05 1.12 1.56
C ASP A 133 -11.27 2.64 1.50
N GLY A 134 -10.22 3.40 1.15
CA GLY A 134 -10.25 4.86 1.16
C GLY A 134 -10.02 5.52 -0.19
N TYR A 135 -9.31 4.86 -1.11
CA TYR A 135 -9.05 5.30 -2.50
C TYR A 135 -8.54 6.74 -2.63
N THR A 136 -7.77 7.24 -1.67
CA THR A 136 -7.23 8.60 -1.75
C THR A 136 -6.11 8.77 -2.76
N GLY A 137 -5.28 7.74 -2.97
CA GLY A 137 -4.26 7.69 -4.01
C GLY A 137 -3.12 8.72 -3.90
N THR A 138 -2.94 9.36 -2.75
CA THR A 138 -1.97 10.47 -2.60
C THR A 138 -1.01 10.32 -1.42
N VAL A 139 -1.20 9.32 -0.57
CA VAL A 139 -0.35 9.12 0.63
C VAL A 139 1.10 8.85 0.26
N PRO A 140 1.44 7.99 -0.73
CA PRO A 140 2.82 7.72 -1.08
C PRO A 140 3.60 8.98 -1.51
N GLU A 141 3.02 9.81 -2.38
CA GLU A 141 3.64 11.02 -2.89
C GLU A 141 3.86 12.06 -1.77
N GLN A 142 2.86 12.21 -0.90
CA GLN A 142 2.96 13.10 0.26
C GLN A 142 4.01 12.62 1.25
N MET A 143 4.13 11.30 1.46
CA MET A 143 5.20 10.73 2.28
C MET A 143 6.58 11.01 1.69
N ALA A 144 6.73 10.86 0.37
CA ALA A 144 8.00 11.14 -0.31
C ALA A 144 8.43 12.59 -0.12
N GLU A 145 7.50 13.54 -0.27
CA GLU A 145 7.76 14.96 -0.03
C GLU A 145 8.16 15.22 1.43
N VAL A 146 7.44 14.66 2.39
CA VAL A 146 7.76 14.80 3.84
C VAL A 146 9.13 14.20 4.17
N LEU A 147 9.51 13.10 3.52
CA LEU A 147 10.82 12.45 3.71
C LEU A 147 11.94 13.12 2.92
N GLY A 148 11.64 14.02 1.99
CA GLY A 148 12.60 14.61 1.07
C GLY A 148 13.19 13.60 0.08
N LEU A 149 12.42 12.59 -0.32
CA LEU A 149 12.83 11.53 -1.22
C LEU A 149 12.23 11.72 -2.62
N PRO A 150 12.95 11.35 -3.69
CA PRO A 150 12.34 11.20 -4.99
C PRO A 150 11.26 10.10 -4.94
N SER A 151 10.19 10.26 -5.74
CA SER A 151 9.13 9.26 -5.84
C SER A 151 8.84 8.85 -7.26
N VAL A 152 8.49 7.57 -7.44
CA VAL A 152 7.92 7.04 -8.68
C VAL A 152 6.63 6.31 -8.35
N THR A 153 5.54 6.72 -9.00
CA THR A 153 4.20 6.20 -8.74
C THR A 153 3.76 5.20 -9.78
N PHE A 154 2.74 4.38 -9.46
CA PHE A 154 2.13 3.43 -10.38
C PHE A 154 3.13 2.44 -11.01
N ALA A 155 4.08 1.95 -10.22
CA ALA A 155 5.08 1.01 -10.70
C ALA A 155 4.45 -0.35 -11.02
N LYS A 156 4.59 -0.81 -12.27
CA LYS A 156 4.23 -2.15 -12.71
C LYS A 156 5.44 -3.10 -12.81
N LYS A 157 6.65 -2.55 -12.70
CA LYS A 157 7.91 -3.30 -12.59
C LYS A 157 8.93 -2.45 -11.87
N VAL A 158 9.69 -3.07 -10.99
CA VAL A 158 10.74 -2.40 -10.22
C VAL A 158 12.00 -3.26 -10.23
N THR A 159 13.14 -2.65 -10.52
CA THR A 159 14.45 -3.29 -10.45
C THR A 159 15.47 -2.30 -9.87
N VAL A 160 16.51 -2.85 -9.23
CA VAL A 160 17.61 -2.05 -8.67
C VAL A 160 18.93 -2.48 -9.32
N ASP A 161 19.70 -1.49 -9.78
CA ASP A 161 21.02 -1.67 -10.36
C ASP A 161 22.01 -0.75 -9.62
N GLY A 162 22.76 -1.32 -8.68
CA GLY A 162 23.59 -0.55 -7.76
C GLY A 162 22.76 0.40 -6.89
N SER A 163 22.98 1.71 -7.04
CA SER A 163 22.21 2.76 -6.35
C SER A 163 21.13 3.40 -7.22
N THR A 164 20.79 2.79 -8.35
CA THR A 164 19.79 3.30 -9.28
C THR A 164 18.57 2.38 -9.34
N LEU A 165 17.42 2.96 -9.12
CA LEU A 165 16.12 2.34 -9.29
C LEU A 165 15.68 2.50 -10.74
N LYS A 166 15.19 1.42 -11.35
CA LYS A 166 14.55 1.40 -12.68
C LYS A 166 13.12 0.92 -12.52
N VAL A 167 12.18 1.68 -13.01
CA VAL A 167 10.75 1.45 -12.84
C VAL A 167 10.03 1.59 -14.18
N ASP A 168 9.19 0.61 -14.52
CA ASP A 168 8.19 0.77 -15.55
C ASP A 168 6.94 1.36 -14.89
N ARG A 169 6.70 2.64 -15.09
CA ARG A 169 5.58 3.40 -14.53
C ARG A 169 4.37 3.27 -15.45
N GLN A 170 3.27 2.76 -14.92
CA GLN A 170 2.03 2.59 -15.69
C GLN A 170 1.42 3.93 -16.06
N THR A 171 0.93 4.05 -17.31
CA THR A 171 0.18 5.18 -17.85
C THR A 171 -1.05 4.67 -18.60
N GLU A 172 -1.94 5.57 -19.01
CA GLU A 172 -3.11 5.21 -19.83
C GLU A 172 -2.72 4.60 -21.19
N ALA A 173 -1.60 5.04 -21.77
CA ALA A 173 -1.13 4.59 -23.09
C ALA A 173 -0.15 3.42 -23.03
N GLY A 174 0.24 2.96 -21.84
CA GLY A 174 1.23 1.89 -21.67
C GLY A 174 2.09 2.10 -20.43
N TYR A 175 3.38 2.37 -20.58
CA TYR A 175 4.28 2.65 -19.46
C TYR A 175 5.44 3.55 -19.87
N ASP A 176 5.97 4.27 -18.89
CA ASP A 176 7.19 5.03 -18.99
C ASP A 176 8.33 4.31 -18.27
N GLU A 177 9.50 4.21 -18.88
CA GLU A 177 10.71 3.76 -18.20
C GLU A 177 11.31 4.93 -17.41
N VAL A 178 11.29 4.83 -16.09
CA VAL A 178 11.79 5.87 -15.18
C VAL A 178 13.00 5.34 -14.41
N THR A 179 14.03 6.17 -14.31
CA THR A 179 15.18 5.90 -13.43
C THR A 179 15.26 6.96 -12.35
N CYS A 180 15.53 6.54 -11.11
CA CYS A 180 15.80 7.48 -10.04
C CYS A 180 16.87 6.94 -9.09
N PRO A 181 17.61 7.82 -8.36
CA PRO A 181 18.58 7.38 -7.37
C PRO A 181 17.88 6.82 -6.13
N LEU A 182 18.55 5.91 -5.43
CA LEU A 182 18.21 5.53 -4.04
C LEU A 182 18.89 6.52 -3.06
N PRO A 183 18.27 6.81 -1.90
CA PRO A 183 16.98 6.31 -1.45
C PRO A 183 15.79 6.94 -2.18
N ALA A 184 14.68 6.18 -2.29
CA ALA A 184 13.48 6.60 -3.01
C ALA A 184 12.20 6.04 -2.35
N LEU A 185 11.05 6.58 -2.75
CA LEU A 185 9.75 6.01 -2.45
C LEU A 185 9.04 5.60 -3.74
N VAL A 186 8.44 4.41 -3.77
CA VAL A 186 7.72 3.90 -4.93
C VAL A 186 6.34 3.39 -4.52
N SER A 187 5.31 3.80 -5.25
CA SER A 187 4.01 3.14 -5.15
C SER A 187 3.86 2.09 -6.24
N VAL A 188 3.42 0.89 -5.86
CA VAL A 188 3.29 -0.26 -6.76
C VAL A 188 1.82 -0.52 -7.10
N THR A 189 1.57 -0.89 -8.34
CA THR A 189 0.23 -1.30 -8.79
C THR A 189 -0.01 -2.78 -8.49
N ALA A 190 -1.28 -3.16 -8.42
CA ALA A 190 -1.66 -4.56 -8.40
C ALA A 190 -1.08 -5.29 -9.62
N GLY A 191 -0.54 -6.50 -9.40
CA GLY A 191 0.07 -7.30 -10.46
C GLY A 191 1.52 -6.93 -10.82
N VAL A 192 2.19 -6.05 -10.07
CA VAL A 192 3.64 -5.79 -10.20
C VAL A 192 4.46 -7.07 -10.03
N VAL A 193 4.02 -7.95 -9.15
CA VAL A 193 4.53 -9.30 -8.91
C VAL A 193 3.37 -10.18 -8.45
N GLU A 194 3.54 -11.50 -8.42
CA GLU A 194 2.57 -12.41 -7.80
C GLU A 194 2.92 -12.58 -6.30
N PRO A 195 2.07 -12.15 -5.36
CA PRO A 195 2.34 -12.29 -3.94
C PRO A 195 2.42 -13.75 -3.50
N ARG A 196 3.45 -14.09 -2.74
CA ARG A 196 3.57 -15.42 -2.13
C ARG A 196 2.53 -15.64 -1.04
N TYR A 197 1.96 -16.81 -0.97
CA TYR A 197 1.16 -17.22 0.18
C TYR A 197 2.08 -17.50 1.39
N PRO A 198 1.71 -17.01 2.59
CA PRO A 198 2.45 -17.35 3.80
C PRO A 198 2.52 -18.86 4.02
N SER A 199 3.73 -19.40 4.19
CA SER A 199 3.90 -20.80 4.55
C SER A 199 3.46 -21.04 6.00
N PHE A 200 3.12 -22.29 6.37
CA PHE A 200 2.80 -22.63 7.75
C PHE A 200 3.93 -22.22 8.73
N LYS A 201 5.20 -22.42 8.34
CA LYS A 201 6.35 -21.97 9.12
C LYS A 201 6.38 -20.44 9.25
N GLY A 202 6.06 -19.70 8.18
CA GLY A 202 5.97 -18.24 8.18
C GLY A 202 4.89 -17.74 9.14
N ILE A 203 3.70 -18.35 9.11
CA ILE A 203 2.59 -18.02 10.02
C ILE A 203 2.98 -18.22 11.49
N MET A 204 3.64 -19.34 11.79
CA MET A 204 4.10 -19.61 13.17
C MET A 204 5.20 -18.63 13.60
N ALA A 205 6.16 -18.34 12.73
CA ALA A 205 7.24 -17.39 13.02
C ALA A 205 6.73 -15.95 13.20
N ALA A 206 5.73 -15.53 12.43
CA ALA A 206 5.15 -14.19 12.51
C ALA A 206 4.63 -13.83 13.89
N LYS A 207 4.20 -14.82 14.70
CA LYS A 207 3.70 -14.60 16.06
C LYS A 207 4.76 -14.02 16.99
N SER A 208 6.04 -14.35 16.77
CA SER A 208 7.17 -13.93 17.59
C SER A 208 8.05 -12.86 16.94
N LYS A 209 7.80 -12.49 15.68
CA LYS A 209 8.52 -11.40 15.04
C LYS A 209 8.26 -10.08 15.77
N PRO A 210 9.30 -9.24 15.97
CA PRO A 210 9.17 -7.99 16.69
C PRO A 210 8.23 -7.02 15.97
N VAL A 211 7.33 -6.42 16.74
CA VAL A 211 6.52 -5.26 16.33
C VAL A 211 6.62 -4.25 17.45
N GLU A 212 7.23 -3.11 17.14
CA GLU A 212 7.22 -1.96 18.03
C GLU A 212 5.86 -1.26 17.89
N THR A 213 5.22 -0.92 19.00
CA THR A 213 4.00 -0.11 19.01
C THR A 213 4.32 1.23 19.67
N VAL A 214 3.97 2.32 18.99
CA VAL A 214 4.20 3.70 19.43
C VAL A 214 2.96 4.55 19.19
N THR A 215 2.84 5.68 19.91
CA THR A 215 1.82 6.70 19.64
C THR A 215 2.32 7.73 18.63
N ALA A 216 1.41 8.54 18.07
CA ALA A 216 1.80 9.68 17.23
C ALA A 216 2.66 10.70 18.02
N GLY A 217 2.36 10.88 19.30
CA GLY A 217 3.16 11.73 20.20
C GLY A 217 4.58 11.24 20.39
N ASP A 218 4.83 9.92 20.47
CA ASP A 218 6.18 9.34 20.55
C ASP A 218 7.02 9.62 19.30
N LEU A 219 6.36 9.85 18.17
CA LEU A 219 6.97 10.25 16.91
C LEU A 219 7.08 11.77 16.73
N GLY A 220 6.56 12.56 17.67
CA GLY A 220 6.55 14.02 17.60
C GLY A 220 5.59 14.58 16.54
N VAL A 221 4.57 13.81 16.14
CA VAL A 221 3.58 14.24 15.14
C VAL A 221 2.29 14.62 15.84
N THR A 222 2.06 15.91 15.93
CA THR A 222 0.85 16.51 16.51
C THR A 222 0.54 17.86 15.84
N PRO A 223 -0.73 18.24 15.62
CA PRO A 223 -1.95 17.46 15.86
C PRO A 223 -2.15 16.35 14.83
N VAL A 224 -2.93 15.33 15.19
CA VAL A 224 -3.34 14.23 14.31
C VAL A 224 -4.87 14.04 14.39
N GLY A 225 -5.40 13.09 13.62
CA GLY A 225 -6.82 12.78 13.62
C GLY A 225 -7.67 13.96 13.17
N TRP A 226 -8.86 14.09 13.73
CA TRP A 226 -9.80 15.17 13.41
C TRP A 226 -9.21 16.57 13.62
N GLU A 227 -8.35 16.74 14.60
CA GLU A 227 -7.71 18.03 14.90
C GLU A 227 -6.62 18.38 13.88
N GLY A 228 -5.91 17.35 13.38
CA GLY A 228 -4.81 17.51 12.42
C GLY A 228 -5.25 17.51 10.96
N ALA A 229 -6.47 17.06 10.67
CA ALA A 229 -6.97 16.94 9.31
C ALA A 229 -7.25 18.32 8.69
N GLY A 230 -6.72 18.55 7.50
CA GLY A 230 -7.04 19.71 6.64
C GLY A 230 -8.25 19.48 5.74
N GLN A 231 -8.83 18.28 5.75
CA GLN A 231 -9.97 17.87 4.93
C GLN A 231 -11.04 17.24 5.80
N ALA A 232 -12.31 17.41 5.41
CA ALA A 232 -13.44 16.76 6.04
C ALA A 232 -14.39 16.20 4.99
N VAL A 233 -15.02 15.05 5.29
CA VAL A 233 -16.08 14.48 4.45
C VAL A 233 -17.34 15.31 4.65
N ALA A 234 -17.77 16.03 3.61
CA ALA A 234 -18.95 16.90 3.69
C ALA A 234 -20.26 16.11 3.60
N SER A 235 -20.30 15.10 2.73
CA SER A 235 -21.49 14.24 2.57
C SER A 235 -21.07 12.88 2.02
N VAL A 236 -21.91 11.89 2.28
CA VAL A 236 -21.83 10.55 1.70
C VAL A 236 -23.20 10.19 1.16
N GLU A 237 -23.23 9.65 -0.06
CA GLU A 237 -24.45 9.17 -0.71
C GLU A 237 -24.27 7.69 -1.07
N GLU A 238 -25.37 6.93 -1.01
CA GLU A 238 -25.33 5.55 -1.49
C GLU A 238 -25.07 5.53 -3.00
N ALA A 239 -24.21 4.59 -3.42
CA ALA A 239 -24.01 4.37 -4.86
C ALA A 239 -25.34 3.93 -5.48
N PRO A 240 -25.68 4.39 -6.70
CA PRO A 240 -26.85 3.94 -7.39
C PRO A 240 -26.88 2.42 -7.48
N ALA A 241 -28.07 1.82 -7.24
CA ALA A 241 -28.23 0.39 -7.39
C ALA A 241 -27.88 -0.01 -8.84
N ARG A 242 -27.14 -1.10 -8.98
CA ARG A 242 -26.88 -1.63 -10.32
C ARG A 242 -28.19 -2.08 -10.94
N GLU A 243 -28.49 -1.54 -12.13
CA GLU A 243 -29.62 -2.03 -12.92
C GLU A 243 -29.31 -3.44 -13.46
N ALA A 244 -30.33 -4.26 -13.60
CA ALA A 244 -30.18 -5.57 -14.23
C ALA A 244 -29.73 -5.37 -15.68
N GLY A 245 -28.63 -6.01 -16.06
CA GLY A 245 -28.16 -6.00 -17.43
C GLY A 245 -29.10 -6.77 -18.37
N THR A 246 -28.89 -6.65 -19.66
CA THR A 246 -29.60 -7.43 -20.67
C THR A 246 -29.06 -8.85 -20.68
N ILE A 247 -29.93 -9.83 -20.45
CA ILE A 247 -29.57 -11.24 -20.60
C ILE A 247 -29.64 -11.58 -22.09
N ILE A 248 -28.54 -12.05 -22.65
CA ILE A 248 -28.47 -12.56 -24.02
C ILE A 248 -28.40 -14.08 -23.92
N GLU A 249 -29.47 -14.75 -24.37
CA GLU A 249 -29.48 -16.21 -24.47
C GLU A 249 -28.58 -16.66 -25.62
N ASP A 250 -27.85 -17.74 -25.41
CA ASP A 250 -26.97 -18.31 -26.43
C ASP A 250 -27.80 -19.04 -27.49
N ASP A 251 -27.86 -18.45 -28.68
CA ASP A 251 -28.51 -19.00 -29.88
C ASP A 251 -27.50 -19.49 -30.92
N GLY A 252 -26.17 -19.56 -30.54
CA GLY A 252 -25.06 -19.89 -31.42
C GLY A 252 -24.51 -18.71 -32.23
N GLU A 253 -25.24 -17.57 -32.30
CA GLU A 253 -24.84 -16.33 -32.98
C GLU A 253 -24.86 -15.11 -32.04
N SER A 254 -25.22 -15.30 -30.79
CA SER A 254 -25.37 -14.23 -29.78
C SER A 254 -24.07 -13.47 -29.48
N PHE A 255 -22.90 -14.01 -29.79
CA PHE A 255 -21.63 -13.30 -29.70
C PHE A 255 -21.64 -12.00 -30.52
N GLY A 256 -22.34 -11.94 -31.68
CA GLY A 256 -22.47 -10.73 -32.48
C GLY A 256 -23.15 -9.58 -31.71
N LYS A 257 -24.18 -9.88 -30.92
CA LYS A 257 -24.89 -8.90 -30.06
C LYS A 257 -23.99 -8.36 -28.94
N ILE A 258 -23.08 -9.20 -28.42
CA ILE A 258 -22.11 -8.79 -27.41
C ILE A 258 -21.07 -7.85 -28.04
N VAL A 259 -20.57 -8.17 -29.23
CA VAL A 259 -19.62 -7.32 -29.96
C VAL A 259 -20.26 -5.96 -30.26
N GLU A 260 -21.47 -5.93 -30.80
CA GLU A 260 -22.23 -4.68 -31.10
C GLU A 260 -22.42 -3.85 -29.82
N TYR A 261 -22.75 -4.49 -28.70
CA TYR A 261 -22.85 -3.79 -27.41
C TYR A 261 -21.51 -3.17 -26.99
N LEU A 262 -20.40 -3.92 -27.07
CA LEU A 262 -19.07 -3.43 -26.70
C LEU A 262 -18.61 -2.28 -27.61
N GLU A 263 -18.92 -2.33 -28.93
CA GLU A 263 -18.69 -1.21 -29.86
C GLU A 263 -19.53 0.02 -29.48
N THR A 264 -20.80 -0.18 -29.11
CA THR A 264 -21.73 0.91 -28.72
C THR A 264 -21.19 1.68 -27.50
N ILE A 265 -20.65 0.95 -26.51
CA ILE A 265 -20.06 1.56 -25.30
C ILE A 265 -18.57 1.93 -25.48
N LYS A 266 -18.01 1.77 -26.70
CA LYS A 266 -16.62 2.14 -27.06
C LYS A 266 -15.54 1.45 -26.22
N VAL A 267 -15.73 0.19 -25.90
CA VAL A 267 -14.73 -0.64 -25.22
C VAL A 267 -13.82 -1.35 -26.23
N ILE A 268 -14.34 -1.58 -27.41
CA ILE A 268 -13.60 -2.12 -28.58
C ILE A 268 -13.87 -1.28 -29.81
#